data_3544474cde812aa6d0e050d107560638
#
_entry.id   3544474cde812aa6d0e050d107560638
#
_cell.length_a   1.000
_cell.length_b   1.000
_cell.length_c   1.000
_cell.angle_alpha   90.00
_cell.angle_beta   90.00
_cell.angle_gamma   90.00
#
_symmetry.space_group_name_H-M   'P 1'
#
loop_
_entity.id
_entity.type
_entity.pdbx_description
1 polymer ?
#
loop_
_entity_poly.entity_id
_entity_poly.type
_entity_poly.pdbx_seq_one_letter_code
_entity_poly.pdbx_strand_id
1 'polypeptide(L)'
;MKRKSYGKALLLGLSMTAILLWTPAVFGSEGGEHGGGHGGHGEAAAAKSMTPTETIKAGIEGNDQFKEHHDSNYFEAYQEGQTPNLTVITCADSRVHTPLFGMDPHNNIFIIRNVGNQIVNSEGSVDYGIHHLPTKILLVMGHSSCGAVKAAMGDYSGETKGIKSELDTLKPVIAIDDGEGNFATRWIENVEVNVDYQVNYAMNLYHDQVESGRLAVVGGVYDFNNNYGKGRGTLVITNVNGETDPNQIMNHAVLKELSKSEIVNHVSSRAPAVSW
;
A
#
# COMPACT_ATOMS: atom_id res chain seq x y z
N MET A 1 -34.86 59.28 -5.61
CA MET A 1 -35.10 57.88 -5.24
C MET A 1 -34.39 57.58 -3.94
N LYS A 2 -35.08 57.13 -2.91
CA LYS A 2 -34.73 57.20 -1.49
C LYS A 2 -33.81 56.07 -1.05
N ARG A 3 -32.63 56.37 -0.53
CA ARG A 3 -31.79 55.46 0.25
C ARG A 3 -32.39 55.33 1.65
N LYS A 4 -32.63 54.07 2.11
CA LYS A 4 -32.92 53.79 3.52
C LYS A 4 -31.64 53.32 4.21
N SER A 5 -31.26 54.09 5.22
CA SER A 5 -30.23 53.83 6.22
C SER A 5 -30.80 52.85 7.26
N TYR A 6 -30.07 51.80 7.62
CA TYR A 6 -30.34 51.01 8.82
C TYR A 6 -29.13 51.13 9.77
N GLY A 7 -29.46 51.51 10.98
CA GLY A 7 -28.51 51.83 12.03
C GLY A 7 -27.80 50.61 12.62
N LYS A 8 -26.63 50.90 13.16
CA LYS A 8 -25.78 50.03 13.95
C LYS A 8 -26.39 49.80 15.33
N ALA A 9 -26.60 48.54 15.71
CA ALA A 9 -26.74 48.12 17.07
C ALA A 9 -25.47 47.36 17.50
N LEU A 10 -24.77 47.95 18.47
CA LEU A 10 -23.55 47.43 19.11
C LEU A 10 -23.99 46.50 20.24
N LEU A 11 -23.77 45.21 20.12
CA LEU A 11 -23.92 44.26 21.23
C LEU A 11 -22.51 43.69 21.57
N LEU A 12 -22.00 44.16 22.72
CA LEU A 12 -20.85 43.57 23.39
C LEU A 12 -21.28 42.20 23.96
N GLY A 13 -20.76 41.12 23.40
CA GLY A 13 -20.80 39.79 23.96
C GLY A 13 -19.41 39.37 24.37
N LEU A 14 -19.14 39.23 25.66
CA LEU A 14 -17.93 38.55 26.16
C LEU A 14 -17.97 37.10 25.75
N SER A 15 -17.06 36.70 24.90
CA SER A 15 -16.79 35.27 24.68
C SER A 15 -15.57 34.84 25.47
N MET A 16 -15.77 33.99 26.47
CA MET A 16 -14.72 33.23 27.15
C MET A 16 -14.10 32.25 26.15
N THR A 17 -12.88 32.53 25.74
CA THR A 17 -12.07 31.63 24.92
C THR A 17 -11.49 30.56 25.86
N ALA A 18 -12.04 29.36 25.82
CA ALA A 18 -11.41 28.19 26.43
C ALA A 18 -10.29 27.74 25.49
N ILE A 19 -9.05 28.03 25.85
CA ILE A 19 -7.86 27.50 25.19
C ILE A 19 -7.69 26.05 25.67
N LEU A 20 -8.08 25.09 24.84
CA LEU A 20 -7.71 23.69 24.99
C LEU A 20 -6.26 23.54 24.51
N LEU A 21 -5.34 23.49 25.47
CA LEU A 21 -3.95 23.09 25.22
C LEU A 21 -3.92 21.59 24.89
N TRP A 22 -3.74 21.28 23.62
CA TRP A 22 -3.46 19.91 23.18
C TRP A 22 -1.97 19.67 23.32
N THR A 23 -1.58 18.79 24.27
CA THR A 23 -0.20 18.31 24.39
C THR A 23 -0.05 17.08 23.48
N PRO A 24 0.97 17.03 22.60
CA PRO A 24 1.26 15.82 21.88
C PRO A 24 1.79 14.76 22.86
N ALA A 25 1.21 13.57 22.84
CA ALA A 25 1.71 12.44 23.59
C ALA A 25 3.09 12.02 23.02
N VAL A 26 4.14 12.32 23.78
CA VAL A 26 5.48 11.77 23.54
C VAL A 26 5.47 10.34 24.06
N PHE A 27 5.64 9.36 23.18
CA PHE A 27 5.91 7.98 23.60
C PHE A 27 7.33 7.91 24.15
N GLY A 28 7.44 7.96 25.47
CA GLY A 28 8.67 7.67 26.21
C GLY A 28 8.86 6.15 26.32
N SER A 29 10.04 5.67 25.94
CA SER A 29 10.51 4.33 26.23
C SER A 29 10.93 4.26 27.70
N GLU A 30 10.28 3.47 28.53
CA GLU A 30 10.83 2.99 29.79
C GLU A 30 11.00 1.48 29.73
N GLY A 31 12.24 1.04 29.97
CA GLY A 31 12.59 -0.35 30.13
C GLY A 31 12.18 -0.86 31.51
N GLY A 32 11.72 -2.11 31.58
CA GLY A 32 11.35 -2.81 32.79
C GLY A 32 11.30 -4.32 32.56
N GLU A 33 11.97 -5.05 33.43
CA GLU A 33 12.39 -6.44 33.40
C GLU A 33 11.27 -7.50 33.43
N HIS A 34 11.61 -8.63 32.82
CA HIS A 34 11.22 -10.03 33.04
C HIS A 34 9.94 -10.39 33.83
N GLY A 35 9.03 -11.05 33.14
CA GLY A 35 8.00 -11.88 33.73
C GLY A 35 7.33 -12.74 32.65
N GLY A 36 7.62 -14.03 32.61
CA GLY A 36 7.01 -14.98 31.69
C GLY A 36 5.47 -15.08 31.91
N GLY A 37 4.72 -14.90 30.84
CA GLY A 37 3.27 -15.04 30.85
C GLY A 37 2.79 -15.40 29.44
N HIS A 38 2.04 -16.45 29.35
CA HIS A 38 1.44 -17.03 28.15
C HIS A 38 0.80 -15.97 27.25
N GLY A 39 1.20 -15.99 25.97
CA GLY A 39 0.70 -15.10 24.94
C GLY A 39 -0.80 -15.26 24.71
N GLY A 40 -1.57 -14.31 25.22
CA GLY A 40 -2.92 -14.07 24.75
C GLY A 40 -2.84 -13.52 23.33
N HIS A 41 -3.46 -14.20 22.38
CA HIS A 41 -3.72 -13.65 21.06
C HIS A 41 -4.62 -12.42 21.25
N GLY A 42 -4.02 -11.22 21.18
CA GLY A 42 -4.77 -9.98 21.14
C GLY A 42 -5.65 -9.99 19.89
N GLU A 43 -6.96 -10.17 20.07
CA GLU A 43 -7.92 -9.84 19.01
C GLU A 43 -7.62 -8.43 18.56
N ALA A 44 -7.31 -8.27 17.26
CA ALA A 44 -7.22 -6.95 16.65
C ALA A 44 -8.55 -6.25 16.95
N ALA A 45 -8.50 -5.14 17.70
CA ALA A 45 -9.69 -4.39 18.03
C ALA A 45 -10.46 -4.11 16.75
N ALA A 46 -11.63 -4.71 16.60
CA ALA A 46 -12.48 -4.49 15.43
C ALA A 46 -12.70 -2.98 15.32
N ALA A 47 -12.43 -2.42 14.14
CA ALA A 47 -12.68 -1.01 13.90
C ALA A 47 -14.13 -0.71 14.31
N LYS A 48 -14.35 0.34 15.11
CA LYS A 48 -15.68 0.74 15.54
C LYS A 48 -16.59 0.86 14.33
N SER A 49 -17.68 0.10 14.32
CA SER A 49 -18.67 0.21 13.26
C SER A 49 -19.25 1.62 13.26
N MET A 50 -19.17 2.31 12.13
CA MET A 50 -19.71 3.64 11.92
C MET A 50 -20.96 3.55 11.06
N THR A 51 -21.96 4.39 11.35
CA THR A 51 -23.10 4.59 10.46
C THR A 51 -22.66 5.29 9.17
N PRO A 52 -23.43 5.22 8.07
CA PRO A 52 -23.12 5.96 6.85
C PRO A 52 -22.89 7.46 7.09
N THR A 53 -23.71 8.07 7.95
CA THR A 53 -23.59 9.51 8.30
C THR A 53 -22.30 9.82 9.03
N GLU A 54 -21.92 8.99 10.02
CA GLU A 54 -20.64 9.15 10.74
C GLU A 54 -19.44 8.97 9.79
N THR A 55 -19.52 8.02 8.85
CA THR A 55 -18.47 7.79 7.86
C THR A 55 -18.30 9.00 6.93
N ILE A 56 -19.40 9.55 6.40
CA ILE A 56 -19.36 10.75 5.54
C ILE A 56 -18.80 11.94 6.34
N LYS A 57 -19.29 12.14 7.57
CA LYS A 57 -18.82 13.22 8.45
C LYS A 57 -17.32 13.13 8.69
N ALA A 58 -16.82 11.96 9.06
CA ALA A 58 -15.38 11.74 9.28
C ALA A 58 -14.55 12.03 8.01
N GLY A 59 -15.07 11.67 6.82
CA GLY A 59 -14.40 11.98 5.56
C GLY A 59 -14.33 13.48 5.27
N ILE A 60 -15.41 14.22 5.55
CA ILE A 60 -15.45 15.69 5.39
C ILE A 60 -14.50 16.37 6.37
N GLU A 61 -14.57 16.02 7.65
CA GLU A 61 -13.71 16.57 8.70
C GLU A 61 -12.22 16.29 8.41
N GLY A 62 -11.90 15.08 7.93
CA GLY A 62 -10.56 14.72 7.51
C GLY A 62 -10.07 15.54 6.31
N ASN A 63 -10.95 15.80 5.33
CA ASN A 63 -10.61 16.65 4.19
C ASN A 63 -10.41 18.13 4.60
N ASP A 64 -11.23 18.64 5.52
CA ASP A 64 -11.04 20.01 6.02
C ASP A 64 -9.71 20.14 6.77
N GLN A 65 -9.33 19.15 7.61
CA GLN A 65 -8.01 19.10 8.26
C GLN A 65 -6.88 19.06 7.23
N PHE A 66 -7.01 18.25 6.18
CA PHE A 66 -6.03 18.19 5.11
C PHE A 66 -5.83 19.56 4.45
N LYS A 67 -6.91 20.29 4.14
CA LYS A 67 -6.87 21.63 3.58
C LYS A 67 -6.22 22.66 4.51
N GLU A 68 -6.45 22.55 5.82
CA GLU A 68 -5.85 23.44 6.83
C GLU A 68 -4.32 23.26 6.94
N HIS A 69 -3.82 22.05 6.67
CA HIS A 69 -2.39 21.73 6.73
C HIS A 69 -1.64 22.00 5.41
N HIS A 70 -2.36 22.34 4.33
CA HIS A 70 -1.78 22.56 3.01
C HIS A 70 -2.27 23.90 2.46
N ASP A 71 -1.32 24.79 2.19
CA ASP A 71 -1.61 26.10 1.59
C ASP A 71 -1.88 26.02 0.07
N SER A 72 -2.20 27.15 -0.55
CA SER A 72 -2.47 27.20 -2.00
C SER A 72 -1.26 26.77 -2.84
N ASN A 73 -0.03 27.06 -2.38
CA ASN A 73 1.18 26.73 -3.13
C ASN A 73 1.38 25.22 -3.25
N TYR A 74 0.96 24.46 -2.23
CA TYR A 74 0.99 22.98 -2.29
C TYR A 74 0.15 22.47 -3.46
N PHE A 75 -1.05 23.01 -3.69
CA PHE A 75 -1.93 22.58 -4.78
C PHE A 75 -1.51 23.17 -6.14
N GLU A 76 -0.95 24.37 -6.17
CA GLU A 76 -0.47 25.01 -7.40
C GLU A 76 0.64 24.21 -8.07
N ALA A 77 1.44 23.49 -7.29
CA ALA A 77 2.58 22.73 -7.79
C ALA A 77 2.22 21.62 -8.82
N TYR A 78 0.95 21.17 -8.88
CA TYR A 78 0.51 20.11 -9.78
C TYR A 78 -0.85 20.35 -10.45
N GLN A 79 -1.32 21.61 -10.53
CA GLN A 79 -2.57 21.94 -11.22
C GLN A 79 -2.55 21.61 -12.71
N GLU A 80 -1.43 21.83 -13.37
CA GLU A 80 -1.25 21.70 -14.82
C GLU A 80 -0.95 20.24 -15.24
N GLY A 81 -0.62 19.34 -14.30
CA GLY A 81 -0.29 17.97 -14.60
C GLY A 81 0.31 17.20 -13.43
N GLN A 82 0.78 16.00 -13.72
CA GLN A 82 1.42 15.13 -12.73
C GLN A 82 2.76 14.60 -13.24
N THR A 83 3.72 14.44 -12.33
CA THR A 83 5.08 14.00 -12.64
C THR A 83 5.57 12.93 -11.66
N PRO A 84 4.84 11.83 -11.44
CA PRO A 84 5.23 10.80 -10.49
C PRO A 84 6.49 10.07 -10.96
N ASN A 85 7.34 9.71 -10.00
CA ASN A 85 8.51 8.86 -10.26
C ASN A 85 8.20 7.36 -10.13
N LEU A 86 7.10 7.03 -9.44
CA LEU A 86 6.70 5.68 -9.08
C LEU A 86 5.27 5.40 -9.55
N THR A 87 5.10 4.33 -10.34
CA THR A 87 3.80 3.72 -10.59
C THR A 87 3.69 2.46 -9.71
N VAL A 88 2.61 2.35 -8.96
CA VAL A 88 2.33 1.19 -8.10
C VAL A 88 1.07 0.50 -8.55
N ILE A 89 1.14 -0.83 -8.75
CA ILE A 89 -0.04 -1.70 -8.81
C ILE A 89 -0.10 -2.53 -7.54
N THR A 90 -1.19 -2.40 -6.77
CA THR A 90 -1.35 -3.10 -5.49
C THR A 90 -2.78 -3.53 -5.22
N CYS A 91 -2.98 -4.27 -4.12
CA CYS A 91 -4.30 -4.75 -3.74
C CYS A 91 -5.23 -3.61 -3.26
N ALA A 92 -6.53 -3.77 -3.50
CA ALA A 92 -7.58 -2.90 -2.96
C ALA A 92 -7.78 -3.06 -1.43
N ASP A 93 -7.06 -3.96 -0.78
CA ASP A 93 -7.14 -4.23 0.66
C ASP A 93 -6.95 -2.96 1.49
N SER A 94 -7.86 -2.72 2.44
CA SER A 94 -7.89 -1.50 3.27
C SER A 94 -6.67 -1.32 4.18
N ARG A 95 -5.86 -2.36 4.36
CA ARG A 95 -4.62 -2.33 5.14
C ARG A 95 -3.41 -1.84 4.33
N VAL A 96 -3.58 -1.71 3.02
CA VAL A 96 -2.50 -1.31 2.09
C VAL A 96 -2.77 0.09 1.56
N HIS A 97 -2.02 1.07 2.05
CA HIS A 97 -2.19 2.48 1.66
C HIS A 97 -0.84 3.21 1.54
N THR A 98 -0.84 4.35 0.87
CA THR A 98 0.35 5.16 0.58
C THR A 98 1.20 5.58 1.78
N PRO A 99 0.69 5.75 3.03
CA PRO A 99 1.54 6.05 4.17
C PRO A 99 2.69 5.05 4.43
N LEU A 100 2.56 3.81 3.93
CA LEU A 100 3.62 2.81 4.04
C LEU A 100 4.94 3.23 3.35
N PHE A 101 4.88 4.13 2.37
CA PHE A 101 6.08 4.62 1.67
C PHE A 101 6.82 5.74 2.41
N GLY A 102 6.21 6.33 3.45
CA GLY A 102 6.86 7.39 4.25
C GLY A 102 7.15 8.68 3.49
N MET A 103 6.66 8.83 2.26
CA MET A 103 6.77 10.05 1.46
C MET A 103 5.39 10.66 1.21
N ASP A 104 5.33 11.95 0.87
CA ASP A 104 4.10 12.55 0.37
C ASP A 104 3.70 11.87 -0.95
N PRO A 105 2.53 11.23 -1.02
CA PRO A 105 2.11 10.53 -2.24
C PRO A 105 1.70 11.47 -3.37
N HIS A 106 1.32 12.72 -3.06
CA HIS A 106 0.85 13.68 -4.06
C HIS A 106 1.95 13.97 -5.07
N ASN A 107 1.62 13.81 -6.34
CA ASN A 107 2.51 13.98 -7.47
C ASN A 107 3.79 13.09 -7.47
N ASN A 108 3.98 12.21 -6.48
CA ASN A 108 5.11 11.29 -6.41
C ASN A 108 4.73 9.86 -6.80
N ILE A 109 3.48 9.45 -6.53
CA ILE A 109 3.03 8.07 -6.73
C ILE A 109 1.78 8.05 -7.60
N PHE A 110 1.85 7.39 -8.75
CA PHE A 110 0.68 6.98 -9.54
C PHE A 110 0.27 5.60 -9.07
N ILE A 111 -0.88 5.48 -8.39
CA ILE A 111 -1.28 4.23 -7.75
C ILE A 111 -2.52 3.64 -8.40
N ILE A 112 -2.42 2.36 -8.77
CA ILE A 112 -3.50 1.52 -9.28
C ILE A 112 -3.81 0.47 -8.21
N ARG A 113 -5.10 0.24 -7.95
CA ARG A 113 -5.54 -0.74 -6.94
C ARG A 113 -6.70 -1.57 -7.48
N ASN A 114 -6.54 -2.89 -7.40
CA ASN A 114 -7.59 -3.85 -7.72
C ASN A 114 -7.52 -5.08 -6.78
N VAL A 115 -8.44 -5.99 -6.91
CA VAL A 115 -8.43 -7.23 -6.12
C VAL A 115 -7.26 -8.12 -6.57
N GLY A 116 -6.26 -8.31 -5.69
CA GLY A 116 -5.11 -9.18 -5.95
C GLY A 116 -3.98 -8.54 -6.77
N ASN A 117 -3.82 -7.22 -6.81
CA ASN A 117 -2.71 -6.49 -7.45
C ASN A 117 -2.38 -6.93 -8.89
N GLN A 118 -3.38 -7.10 -9.73
CA GLN A 118 -3.29 -7.70 -11.05
C GLN A 118 -3.17 -6.66 -12.18
N ILE A 119 -2.12 -6.76 -13.00
CA ILE A 119 -1.91 -5.85 -14.14
C ILE A 119 -2.99 -6.07 -15.20
N VAL A 120 -3.30 -7.30 -15.55
CA VAL A 120 -4.27 -7.65 -16.60
C VAL A 120 -5.64 -7.01 -16.40
N ASN A 121 -6.08 -6.84 -15.15
CA ASN A 121 -7.37 -6.23 -14.81
C ASN A 121 -7.32 -4.68 -14.78
N SER A 122 -6.14 -4.09 -14.97
CA SER A 122 -5.92 -2.64 -14.94
C SER A 122 -4.86 -2.19 -15.97
N GLU A 123 -4.65 -2.98 -17.03
CA GLU A 123 -3.57 -2.78 -18.01
C GLU A 123 -3.55 -1.35 -18.55
N GLY A 124 -4.69 -0.82 -19.01
CA GLY A 124 -4.75 0.56 -19.50
C GLY A 124 -4.37 1.64 -18.48
N SER A 125 -4.59 1.40 -17.16
CA SER A 125 -4.12 2.32 -16.13
C SER A 125 -2.62 2.20 -15.90
N VAL A 126 -2.07 0.99 -15.97
CA VAL A 126 -0.62 0.76 -15.87
C VAL A 126 0.08 1.34 -17.09
N ASP A 127 -0.44 1.09 -18.30
CA ASP A 127 0.05 1.70 -19.55
C ASP A 127 0.13 3.21 -19.47
N TYR A 128 -0.90 3.85 -18.94
CA TYR A 128 -0.89 5.30 -18.75
C TYR A 128 0.29 5.74 -17.86
N GLY A 129 0.51 5.06 -16.74
CA GLY A 129 1.63 5.33 -15.84
C GLY A 129 3.00 5.18 -16.49
N ILE A 130 3.16 4.19 -17.40
CA ILE A 130 4.44 3.86 -18.01
C ILE A 130 4.72 4.66 -19.28
N HIS A 131 3.70 4.94 -20.10
CA HIS A 131 3.88 5.58 -21.39
C HIS A 131 3.67 7.10 -21.41
N HIS A 132 2.84 7.61 -20.47
CA HIS A 132 2.45 9.03 -20.44
C HIS A 132 3.02 9.81 -19.26
N LEU A 133 3.55 9.12 -18.23
CA LEU A 133 4.13 9.76 -17.06
C LEU A 133 5.65 9.49 -16.97
N PRO A 134 6.43 10.34 -16.28
CA PRO A 134 7.87 10.20 -16.18
C PRO A 134 8.33 9.10 -15.19
N THR A 135 7.51 8.10 -14.98
CA THR A 135 7.74 6.97 -14.07
C THR A 135 9.05 6.25 -14.39
N LYS A 136 9.83 5.97 -13.35
CA LYS A 136 11.09 5.20 -13.43
C LYS A 136 10.95 3.79 -12.89
N ILE A 137 9.98 3.56 -12.03
CA ILE A 137 9.72 2.26 -11.39
C ILE A 137 8.25 1.91 -11.55
N LEU A 138 7.98 0.69 -12.00
CA LEU A 138 6.71 0.00 -11.81
C LEU A 138 6.86 -0.95 -10.63
N LEU A 139 6.23 -0.64 -9.50
CA LEU A 139 6.19 -1.51 -8.33
C LEU A 139 4.93 -2.37 -8.37
N VAL A 140 5.13 -3.68 -8.49
CA VAL A 140 4.09 -4.69 -8.28
C VAL A 140 4.11 -5.10 -6.82
N MET A 141 3.11 -4.68 -6.05
CA MET A 141 3.12 -4.87 -4.61
C MET A 141 1.97 -5.77 -4.15
N GLY A 142 2.32 -7.01 -3.75
CA GLY A 142 1.47 -7.89 -2.97
C GLY A 142 1.49 -7.52 -1.48
N HIS A 143 0.76 -8.26 -0.66
CA HIS A 143 0.78 -8.06 0.80
C HIS A 143 0.46 -9.34 1.57
N SER A 144 0.96 -9.44 2.79
CA SER A 144 0.63 -10.53 3.72
C SER A 144 -0.88 -10.71 3.85
N SER A 145 -1.34 -11.93 4.00
CA SER A 145 -2.75 -12.26 4.23
C SER A 145 -3.72 -11.69 3.18
N CYS A 146 -3.33 -11.71 1.89
CA CYS A 146 -4.18 -11.25 0.80
C CYS A 146 -5.42 -12.12 0.65
N GLY A 147 -6.61 -11.52 0.81
CA GLY A 147 -7.89 -12.21 0.73
C GLY A 147 -8.18 -12.80 -0.66
N ALA A 148 -7.76 -12.10 -1.72
CA ALA A 148 -7.94 -12.57 -3.10
C ALA A 148 -7.12 -13.85 -3.37
N VAL A 149 -5.84 -13.85 -2.95
CA VAL A 149 -4.98 -15.04 -3.07
C VAL A 149 -5.56 -16.20 -2.28
N LYS A 150 -6.00 -15.97 -1.03
CA LYS A 150 -6.66 -16.99 -0.22
C LYS A 150 -7.90 -17.57 -0.91
N ALA A 151 -8.74 -16.73 -1.48
CA ALA A 151 -9.94 -17.17 -2.17
C ALA A 151 -9.59 -18.02 -3.42
N ALA A 152 -8.56 -17.60 -4.19
CA ALA A 152 -8.11 -18.35 -5.37
C ALA A 152 -7.47 -19.71 -5.04
N MET A 153 -6.96 -19.90 -3.82
CA MET A 153 -6.45 -21.19 -3.31
C MET A 153 -7.57 -22.23 -3.08
N GLY A 154 -8.82 -21.79 -2.91
CA GLY A 154 -9.95 -22.64 -2.57
C GLY A 154 -11.06 -22.62 -3.61
N ASP A 155 -12.26 -23.04 -3.17
CA ASP A 155 -13.48 -22.97 -3.96
C ASP A 155 -14.15 -21.60 -3.76
N TYR A 156 -14.26 -20.84 -4.84
CA TYR A 156 -14.98 -19.56 -4.89
C TYR A 156 -16.22 -19.60 -5.79
N SER A 157 -16.76 -20.80 -6.04
CA SER A 157 -17.94 -20.98 -6.90
C SER A 157 -19.18 -20.22 -6.41
N GLY A 158 -19.28 -19.97 -5.10
CA GLY A 158 -20.33 -19.20 -4.46
C GLY A 158 -20.24 -17.69 -4.64
N GLU A 159 -19.12 -17.15 -5.15
CA GLU A 159 -18.88 -15.72 -5.26
C GLU A 159 -19.70 -15.06 -6.39
N THR A 160 -19.84 -13.75 -6.33
CA THR A 160 -20.49 -12.96 -7.40
C THR A 160 -19.70 -13.05 -8.69
N LYS A 161 -20.36 -12.77 -9.83
CA LYS A 161 -19.72 -12.77 -11.15
C LYS A 161 -18.50 -11.83 -11.20
N GLY A 162 -18.60 -10.65 -10.56
CA GLY A 162 -17.49 -9.67 -10.51
C GLY A 162 -16.28 -10.20 -9.76
N ILE A 163 -16.51 -10.79 -8.57
CA ILE A 163 -15.43 -11.40 -7.77
C ILE A 163 -14.80 -12.58 -8.53
N LYS A 164 -15.61 -13.45 -9.14
CA LYS A 164 -15.11 -14.56 -9.96
C LYS A 164 -14.21 -14.07 -11.09
N SER A 165 -14.60 -13.02 -11.80
CA SER A 165 -13.79 -12.44 -12.88
C SER A 165 -12.40 -12.01 -12.41
N GLU A 166 -12.28 -11.47 -11.20
CA GLU A 166 -10.99 -11.11 -10.60
C GLU A 166 -10.19 -12.34 -10.17
N LEU A 167 -10.84 -13.36 -9.62
CA LEU A 167 -10.16 -14.56 -9.13
C LEU A 167 -9.75 -15.50 -10.26
N ASP A 168 -10.50 -15.54 -11.35
CA ASP A 168 -10.21 -16.38 -12.53
C ASP A 168 -8.88 -16.00 -13.19
N THR A 169 -8.45 -14.75 -13.08
CA THR A 169 -7.16 -14.27 -13.57
C THR A 169 -5.99 -14.59 -12.63
N LEU A 170 -6.26 -14.85 -11.34
CA LEU A 170 -5.26 -15.34 -10.38
C LEU A 170 -5.07 -16.87 -10.45
N LYS A 171 -6.15 -17.60 -10.66
CA LYS A 171 -6.20 -19.07 -10.56
C LYS A 171 -5.13 -19.81 -11.38
N PRO A 172 -4.73 -19.37 -12.59
CA PRO A 172 -3.72 -20.09 -13.37
C PRO A 172 -2.35 -20.20 -12.72
N VAL A 173 -2.04 -19.32 -11.76
CA VAL A 173 -0.72 -19.24 -11.12
C VAL A 173 -0.73 -19.58 -9.63
N ILE A 174 -1.91 -19.53 -9.00
CA ILE A 174 -2.07 -19.82 -7.57
C ILE A 174 -2.21 -21.32 -7.37
N ALA A 175 -1.33 -21.90 -6.56
CA ALA A 175 -1.45 -23.31 -6.15
C ALA A 175 -2.70 -23.51 -5.27
N ILE A 176 -3.52 -24.49 -5.62
CA ILE A 176 -4.71 -24.87 -4.84
C ILE A 176 -4.26 -25.39 -3.48
N ASP A 177 -4.99 -25.04 -2.43
CA ASP A 177 -4.77 -25.59 -1.10
C ASP A 177 -5.18 -27.06 -1.07
N ASP A 178 -4.21 -27.94 -0.93
CA ASP A 178 -4.38 -29.40 -0.83
C ASP A 178 -4.56 -29.88 0.63
N GLY A 179 -4.49 -28.95 1.60
CA GLY A 179 -4.57 -29.25 3.03
C GLY A 179 -3.27 -29.77 3.64
N GLU A 180 -2.20 -29.94 2.87
CA GLU A 180 -0.92 -30.41 3.38
C GLU A 180 -0.04 -29.27 3.93
N GLY A 181 0.75 -29.54 4.97
CA GLY A 181 1.68 -28.61 5.57
C GLY A 181 1.02 -27.38 6.22
N ASN A 182 1.78 -26.27 6.36
CA ASN A 182 1.29 -25.05 6.99
C ASN A 182 0.57 -24.16 5.98
N PHE A 183 -0.73 -23.93 6.20
CA PHE A 183 -1.55 -23.07 5.34
C PHE A 183 -1.01 -21.65 5.21
N ALA A 184 -0.54 -21.04 6.32
CA ALA A 184 -0.03 -19.66 6.28
C ALA A 184 1.23 -19.55 5.42
N THR A 185 2.09 -20.57 5.41
CA THR A 185 3.26 -20.66 4.54
C THR A 185 2.83 -20.72 3.07
N ARG A 186 1.93 -21.63 2.72
CA ARG A 186 1.42 -21.73 1.34
C ARG A 186 0.72 -20.45 0.89
N TRP A 187 0.02 -19.79 1.79
CA TRP A 187 -0.66 -18.53 1.47
C TRP A 187 0.32 -17.42 1.11
N ILE A 188 1.37 -17.18 1.91
CA ILE A 188 2.38 -16.17 1.60
C ILE A 188 3.21 -16.55 0.35
N GLU A 189 3.51 -17.81 0.15
CA GLU A 189 4.16 -18.30 -1.07
C GLU A 189 3.32 -18.02 -2.32
N ASN A 190 2.00 -18.21 -2.26
CA ASN A 190 1.10 -17.86 -3.35
C ASN A 190 0.99 -16.34 -3.57
N VAL A 191 1.15 -15.52 -2.53
CA VAL A 191 1.27 -14.05 -2.69
C VAL A 191 2.53 -13.71 -3.50
N GLU A 192 3.68 -14.32 -3.19
CA GLU A 192 4.92 -14.13 -3.95
C GLU A 192 4.79 -14.62 -5.39
N VAL A 193 4.22 -15.79 -5.61
CA VAL A 193 3.98 -16.35 -6.95
C VAL A 193 3.14 -15.39 -7.79
N ASN A 194 2.09 -14.79 -7.20
CA ASN A 194 1.32 -13.78 -7.91
C ASN A 194 2.16 -12.53 -8.22
N VAL A 195 2.98 -12.03 -7.28
CA VAL A 195 3.88 -10.89 -7.53
C VAL A 195 4.82 -11.20 -8.68
N ASP A 196 5.47 -12.35 -8.67
CA ASP A 196 6.40 -12.78 -9.73
C ASP A 196 5.71 -12.90 -11.10
N TYR A 197 4.49 -13.46 -11.11
CA TYR A 197 3.70 -13.55 -12.33
C TYR A 197 3.38 -12.16 -12.90
N GLN A 198 2.95 -11.22 -12.08
CA GLN A 198 2.65 -9.86 -12.52
C GLN A 198 3.90 -9.10 -12.95
N VAL A 199 5.06 -9.31 -12.30
CA VAL A 199 6.35 -8.79 -12.76
C VAL A 199 6.70 -9.33 -14.14
N ASN A 200 6.60 -10.65 -14.34
CA ASN A 200 6.87 -11.29 -15.63
C ASN A 200 5.91 -10.79 -16.71
N TYR A 201 4.64 -10.57 -16.37
CA TYR A 201 3.66 -9.98 -17.28
C TYR A 201 4.08 -8.57 -17.70
N ALA A 202 4.48 -7.71 -16.74
CA ALA A 202 5.00 -6.38 -17.00
C ALA A 202 6.30 -6.38 -17.83
N MET A 203 7.22 -7.32 -17.58
CA MET A 203 8.46 -7.48 -18.33
C MET A 203 8.19 -7.78 -19.81
N ASN A 204 7.14 -8.53 -20.11
CA ASN A 204 6.73 -8.79 -21.49
C ASN A 204 6.09 -7.56 -22.14
N LEU A 205 5.25 -6.80 -21.42
CA LEU A 205 4.59 -5.61 -21.94
C LEU A 205 5.58 -4.44 -22.17
N TYR A 206 6.53 -4.25 -21.25
CA TYR A 206 7.41 -3.08 -21.21
C TYR A 206 8.88 -3.43 -21.47
N HIS A 207 9.12 -4.51 -22.22
CA HIS A 207 10.46 -5.03 -22.53
C HIS A 207 11.44 -3.93 -22.99
N ASP A 208 11.06 -3.13 -23.97
CA ASP A 208 11.93 -2.10 -24.55
C ASP A 208 12.28 -0.98 -23.56
N GLN A 209 11.35 -0.66 -22.63
CA GLN A 209 11.57 0.33 -21.59
C GLN A 209 12.54 -0.19 -20.52
N VAL A 210 12.44 -1.47 -20.20
CA VAL A 210 13.34 -2.11 -19.24
C VAL A 210 14.73 -2.33 -19.85
N GLU A 211 14.82 -2.85 -21.06
CA GLU A 211 16.08 -3.09 -21.75
C GLU A 211 16.87 -1.78 -21.96
N SER A 212 16.18 -0.70 -22.31
CA SER A 212 16.81 0.63 -22.44
C SER A 212 17.17 1.29 -21.09
N GLY A 213 16.85 0.68 -19.96
CA GLY A 213 17.07 1.23 -18.62
C GLY A 213 16.17 2.43 -18.26
N ARG A 214 15.12 2.70 -19.06
CA ARG A 214 14.15 3.78 -18.76
C ARG A 214 13.18 3.42 -17.64
N LEU A 215 12.90 2.13 -17.48
CA LEU A 215 12.00 1.57 -16.49
C LEU A 215 12.67 0.44 -15.72
N ALA A 216 12.42 0.34 -14.41
CA ALA A 216 12.66 -0.88 -13.66
C ALA A 216 11.31 -1.43 -13.18
N VAL A 217 11.11 -2.74 -13.32
CA VAL A 217 9.95 -3.44 -12.76
C VAL A 217 10.38 -4.13 -11.47
N VAL A 218 9.76 -3.74 -10.37
CA VAL A 218 10.10 -4.25 -9.03
C VAL A 218 8.90 -4.98 -8.45
N GLY A 219 9.10 -6.20 -8.00
CA GLY A 219 8.13 -6.97 -7.24
C GLY A 219 8.45 -6.93 -5.75
N GLY A 220 7.42 -6.79 -4.92
CA GLY A 220 7.61 -6.84 -3.48
C GLY A 220 6.34 -7.19 -2.73
N VAL A 221 6.52 -7.52 -1.45
CA VAL A 221 5.43 -7.87 -0.53
C VAL A 221 5.43 -6.91 0.65
N TYR A 222 4.33 -6.23 0.89
CA TYR A 222 4.11 -5.48 2.12
C TYR A 222 3.76 -6.45 3.25
N ASP A 223 4.75 -6.69 4.13
CA ASP A 223 4.69 -7.73 5.15
C ASP A 223 4.28 -7.18 6.52
N PHE A 224 2.98 -7.11 6.79
CA PHE A 224 2.50 -6.72 8.12
C PHE A 224 2.38 -7.89 9.12
N ASN A 225 2.63 -9.13 8.68
CA ASN A 225 2.65 -10.33 9.53
C ASN A 225 4.06 -10.71 10.03
N ASN A 226 5.11 -10.12 9.44
CA ASN A 226 6.50 -10.52 9.65
C ASN A 226 6.85 -11.92 9.11
N ASN A 227 6.27 -12.29 7.98
CA ASN A 227 6.53 -13.56 7.30
C ASN A 227 8.01 -13.72 6.89
N TYR A 228 8.68 -12.60 6.59
CA TYR A 228 10.09 -12.56 6.15
C TYR A 228 11.08 -12.32 7.30
N GLY A 229 10.62 -12.13 8.54
CA GLY A 229 11.49 -11.86 9.67
C GLY A 229 12.21 -10.50 9.63
N LYS A 230 11.72 -9.55 8.80
CA LYS A 230 12.31 -8.21 8.64
C LYS A 230 11.61 -7.13 9.48
N GLY A 231 10.64 -7.51 10.28
CA GLY A 231 9.79 -6.61 11.04
C GLY A 231 8.43 -6.39 10.38
N ARG A 232 7.40 -6.16 11.19
CA ARG A 232 6.04 -5.89 10.70
C ARG A 232 5.98 -4.54 9.99
N GLY A 233 5.31 -4.51 8.84
CA GLY A 233 5.16 -3.29 8.03
C GLY A 233 6.32 -3.05 7.06
N THR A 234 7.24 -4.00 6.92
CA THR A 234 8.32 -3.91 5.93
C THR A 234 7.79 -4.18 4.53
N LEU A 235 8.16 -3.34 3.57
CA LEU A 235 8.08 -3.66 2.14
C LEU A 235 9.31 -4.49 1.79
N VAL A 236 9.11 -5.78 1.51
CA VAL A 236 10.17 -6.72 1.15
C VAL A 236 10.23 -6.86 -0.37
N ILE A 237 11.38 -6.57 -0.96
CA ILE A 237 11.63 -6.72 -2.41
C ILE A 237 12.00 -8.18 -2.66
N THR A 238 11.23 -8.84 -3.54
CA THR A 238 11.38 -10.26 -3.87
C THR A 238 11.70 -10.49 -5.35
N ASN A 239 11.60 -9.42 -6.18
CA ASN A 239 11.83 -9.51 -7.61
C ASN A 239 12.33 -8.17 -8.16
N VAL A 240 13.32 -8.16 -9.02
CA VAL A 240 13.79 -6.97 -9.76
C VAL A 240 14.02 -7.35 -11.21
N ASN A 241 13.22 -6.81 -12.12
CA ASN A 241 13.29 -7.10 -13.56
C ASN A 241 13.24 -8.60 -13.89
N GLY A 242 12.45 -9.39 -13.15
CA GLY A 242 12.34 -10.83 -13.30
C GLY A 242 13.38 -11.66 -12.53
N GLU A 243 14.40 -11.03 -11.92
CA GLU A 243 15.35 -11.71 -11.06
C GLU A 243 14.73 -11.94 -9.66
N THR A 244 14.76 -13.20 -9.20
CA THR A 244 14.18 -13.63 -7.92
C THR A 244 15.21 -14.22 -6.94
N ASP A 245 16.45 -14.47 -7.38
CA ASP A 245 17.52 -14.87 -6.46
C ASP A 245 17.93 -13.68 -5.57
N PRO A 246 17.83 -13.78 -4.25
CA PRO A 246 18.09 -12.65 -3.35
C PRO A 246 19.55 -12.14 -3.42
N ASN A 247 20.51 -13.01 -3.74
CA ASN A 247 21.90 -12.59 -3.89
C ASN A 247 22.09 -11.78 -5.19
N GLN A 248 21.37 -12.15 -6.25
CA GLN A 248 21.39 -11.41 -7.50
C GLN A 248 20.64 -10.08 -7.35
N ILE A 249 19.47 -10.09 -6.68
CA ILE A 249 18.72 -8.87 -6.36
C ILE A 249 19.57 -7.90 -5.56
N MET A 250 20.25 -8.35 -4.49
CA MET A 250 21.13 -7.51 -3.65
C MET A 250 22.26 -6.83 -4.44
N ASN A 251 22.68 -7.41 -5.55
CA ASN A 251 23.74 -6.89 -6.42
C ASN A 251 23.20 -6.24 -7.70
N HIS A 252 21.86 -6.15 -7.85
CA HIS A 252 21.25 -5.63 -9.06
C HIS A 252 21.53 -4.14 -9.25
N ALA A 253 21.79 -3.73 -10.49
CA ALA A 253 22.16 -2.35 -10.83
C ALA A 253 21.11 -1.30 -10.38
N VAL A 254 19.84 -1.66 -10.34
CA VAL A 254 18.74 -0.80 -9.84
C VAL A 254 18.91 -0.44 -8.36
N LEU A 255 19.54 -1.30 -7.56
CA LEU A 255 19.72 -1.14 -6.11
C LEU A 255 21.10 -0.64 -5.71
N LYS A 256 21.98 -0.35 -6.66
CA LYS A 256 23.42 -0.03 -6.40
C LYS A 256 23.65 1.19 -5.50
N GLU A 257 22.72 2.13 -5.45
CA GLU A 257 22.85 3.35 -4.63
C GLU A 257 22.31 3.15 -3.20
N LEU A 258 21.66 2.01 -2.93
CA LEU A 258 21.20 1.69 -1.57
C LEU A 258 22.37 1.25 -0.69
N SER A 259 22.30 1.61 0.58
CA SER A 259 23.25 1.11 1.58
C SER A 259 23.07 -0.39 1.81
N LYS A 260 24.11 -1.06 2.30
CA LYS A 260 24.02 -2.48 2.66
C LYS A 260 22.93 -2.76 3.70
N SER A 261 22.69 -1.84 4.63
CA SER A 261 21.64 -1.98 5.64
C SER A 261 20.25 -1.90 5.03
N GLU A 262 20.01 -0.97 4.08
CA GLU A 262 18.73 -0.88 3.36
C GLU A 262 18.47 -2.16 2.57
N ILE A 263 19.47 -2.66 1.83
CA ILE A 263 19.35 -3.89 1.06
C ILE A 263 19.03 -5.08 1.97
N VAL A 264 19.79 -5.28 3.05
CA VAL A 264 19.60 -6.41 3.97
C VAL A 264 18.24 -6.35 4.68
N ASN A 265 17.74 -5.16 4.97
CA ASN A 265 16.46 -4.98 5.64
C ASN A 265 15.26 -5.15 4.71
N HIS A 266 15.42 -4.91 3.41
CA HIS A 266 14.31 -4.89 2.45
C HIS A 266 14.39 -5.94 1.34
N VAL A 267 15.49 -6.69 1.22
CA VAL A 267 15.59 -7.78 0.24
C VAL A 267 15.55 -9.13 0.97
N SER A 268 14.75 -10.05 0.50
CA SER A 268 14.69 -11.41 1.04
C SER A 268 14.40 -12.44 -0.05
N SER A 269 14.83 -13.67 0.21
CA SER A 269 14.32 -14.86 -0.43
C SER A 269 12.86 -15.08 -0.01
N ARG A 270 12.20 -16.05 -0.67
CA ARG A 270 10.85 -16.51 -0.30
C ARG A 270 10.71 -16.63 1.22
N ALA A 271 9.53 -16.28 1.71
CA ALA A 271 9.24 -16.32 3.13
C ALA A 271 9.67 -17.67 3.72
N PRO A 272 10.52 -17.68 4.77
CA PRO A 272 10.83 -18.93 5.43
C PRO A 272 9.54 -19.53 6.00
N ALA A 273 9.46 -20.87 6.00
CA ALA A 273 8.31 -21.56 6.58
C ALA A 273 8.00 -21.01 7.97
N VAL A 274 6.85 -20.36 8.11
CA VAL A 274 6.47 -19.69 9.36
C VAL A 274 6.01 -20.78 10.34
N SER A 275 6.76 -20.96 11.42
CA SER A 275 6.25 -21.71 12.59
C SER A 275 5.39 -20.76 13.42
N TRP A 276 4.10 -21.01 13.48
CA TRP A 276 3.15 -20.33 14.38
C TRP A 276 3.12 -20.99 15.74
#